data_395cf8e252f3167467debecd7ecaa856
#
_entry.id   395cf8e252f3167467debecd7ecaa856
#
_cell.length_a   1.000
_cell.length_b   1.000
_cell.length_c   1.000
_cell.angle_alpha   90.00
_cell.angle_beta   90.00
_cell.angle_gamma   90.00
#
_symmetry.space_group_name_H-M   'P 1'
#
loop_
_entity.id
_entity.type
_entity.pdbx_description
1 polymer ?
#
loop_
_entity_poly.entity_id
_entity_poly.type
_entity_poly.pdbx_seq_one_letter_code
_entity_poly.pdbx_strand_id
1 'polypeptide(L)'
;MIIMALHILRRGKMTSKFVQKINSVEWLLTDGATGTNLFDMGLMSGDAPELWNEKYPEKIAKLHKDTVDAGSDIFLTNSFGSNALRLKLHNFGNKAFKLSKISAEIARDIADYSDRTVFVAGSVGP
;
A
#
# COMPACT_ATOMS: atom_id res chain seq x y z
N MET A 1 -2.93 -12.89 -7.27
CA MET A 1 -3.61 -11.86 -8.09
C MET A 1 -5.06 -11.81 -7.62
N ILE A 2 -5.44 -10.75 -6.93
CA ILE A 2 -6.83 -10.57 -6.47
C ILE A 2 -7.49 -9.58 -7.43
N ILE A 3 -8.48 -10.06 -8.17
CA ILE A 3 -9.34 -9.22 -9.01
C ILE A 3 -10.50 -8.79 -8.11
N MET A 4 -10.51 -7.52 -7.70
CA MET A 4 -11.65 -6.94 -7.00
C MET A 4 -12.60 -6.29 -8.01
N ALA A 5 -13.75 -6.94 -8.27
CA ALA A 5 -14.87 -6.29 -8.95
C ALA A 5 -15.67 -5.49 -7.91
N LEU A 6 -15.51 -4.18 -7.91
CA LEU A 6 -16.22 -3.30 -7.00
C LEU A 6 -17.48 -2.75 -7.68
N HIS A 7 -18.66 -3.23 -7.26
CA HIS A 7 -19.94 -2.66 -7.66
C HIS A 7 -20.24 -1.46 -6.74
N ILE A 8 -20.02 -0.23 -7.23
CA ILE A 8 -20.32 0.98 -6.47
C ILE A 8 -21.67 1.54 -6.91
N LEU A 9 -22.61 1.60 -5.97
CA LEU A 9 -23.88 2.29 -6.09
C LEU A 9 -23.67 3.78 -6.42
N ARG A 10 -24.25 4.22 -7.56
CA ARG A 10 -24.32 5.62 -7.98
C ARG A 10 -25.06 6.45 -6.93
N ARG A 11 -24.36 7.28 -6.16
CA ARG A 11 -24.94 8.44 -5.48
C ARG A 11 -23.97 9.63 -5.52
N GLY A 12 -24.39 10.69 -6.22
CA GLY A 12 -23.86 12.05 -6.06
C GLY A 12 -22.51 12.34 -6.72
N LYS A 13 -22.35 13.51 -7.26
CA LYS A 13 -21.12 14.05 -7.89
C LYS A 13 -19.91 13.99 -6.96
N MET A 14 -19.20 12.88 -6.90
CA MET A 14 -17.80 12.86 -6.46
C MET A 14 -16.91 12.75 -7.69
N THR A 15 -16.23 13.83 -7.99
CA THR A 15 -15.36 14.00 -9.16
C THR A 15 -13.91 13.56 -8.88
N SER A 16 -13.67 12.61 -7.96
CA SER A 16 -12.31 12.14 -7.73
C SER A 16 -11.81 11.35 -8.94
N LYS A 17 -10.53 11.50 -9.27
CA LYS A 17 -9.88 10.74 -10.35
C LYS A 17 -10.08 9.23 -10.19
N PHE A 18 -10.09 8.73 -8.96
CA PHE A 18 -10.32 7.33 -8.65
C PHE A 18 -11.73 6.87 -9.06
N VAL A 19 -12.77 7.62 -8.69
CA VAL A 19 -14.16 7.31 -9.08
C VAL A 19 -14.35 7.39 -10.59
N GLN A 20 -13.73 8.38 -11.24
CA GLN A 20 -13.74 8.47 -12.71
C GLN A 20 -13.10 7.23 -13.35
N LYS A 21 -11.95 6.81 -12.84
CA LYS A 21 -11.23 5.62 -13.34
C LYS A 21 -12.08 4.35 -13.18
N ILE A 22 -12.64 4.08 -11.98
CA ILE A 22 -13.51 2.91 -11.74
C ILE A 22 -14.71 2.87 -12.70
N ASN A 23 -15.31 4.04 -13.00
CA ASN A 23 -16.46 4.10 -13.90
C ASN A 23 -16.09 3.99 -15.39
N SER A 24 -14.80 4.12 -15.75
CA SER A 24 -14.33 4.13 -17.13
C SER A 24 -13.74 2.81 -17.61
N VAL A 25 -13.50 1.85 -16.72
CA VAL A 25 -12.86 0.57 -17.02
C VAL A 25 -13.68 -0.58 -16.45
N GLU A 26 -13.53 -1.77 -17.05
CA GLU A 26 -14.21 -2.98 -16.60
C GLU A 26 -13.56 -3.57 -15.34
N TRP A 27 -12.26 -3.41 -15.19
CA TRP A 27 -11.48 -3.92 -14.04
C TRP A 27 -10.29 -3.00 -13.73
N LEU A 28 -9.80 -3.09 -12.51
CA LEU A 28 -8.55 -2.49 -12.05
C LEU A 28 -7.68 -3.57 -11.43
N LEU A 29 -6.39 -3.53 -11.75
CA LEU A 29 -5.41 -4.42 -11.17
C LEU A 29 -4.91 -3.85 -9.84
N THR A 30 -5.01 -4.65 -8.77
CA THR A 30 -4.41 -4.29 -7.47
C THR A 30 -3.14 -5.09 -7.24
N ASP A 31 -2.31 -4.61 -6.32
CA ASP A 31 -1.17 -5.36 -5.81
C ASP A 31 -1.59 -6.61 -5.03
N GLY A 32 -0.59 -7.43 -4.72
CA GLY A 32 -0.74 -8.61 -3.89
C GLY A 32 0.62 -9.08 -3.37
N ALA A 33 0.60 -10.12 -2.54
CA ALA A 33 1.79 -10.83 -2.09
C ALA A 33 2.86 -9.95 -1.38
N THR A 34 2.45 -8.82 -0.76
CA THR A 34 3.37 -7.91 -0.06
C THR A 34 4.26 -8.65 0.93
N GLY A 35 3.68 -9.47 1.80
CA GLY A 35 4.42 -10.22 2.80
C GLY A 35 5.44 -11.18 2.20
N THR A 36 5.05 -11.97 1.18
CA THR A 36 5.94 -12.91 0.50
C THR A 36 7.12 -12.20 -0.15
N ASN A 37 6.87 -11.10 -0.86
CA ASN A 37 7.93 -10.31 -1.47
C ASN A 37 8.89 -9.73 -0.42
N LEU A 38 8.40 -9.30 0.73
CA LEU A 38 9.26 -8.81 1.81
C LEU A 38 10.10 -9.94 2.42
N PHE A 39 9.57 -11.16 2.54
CA PHE A 39 10.38 -12.32 2.94
C PHE A 39 11.50 -12.62 1.94
N ASP A 40 11.23 -12.55 0.65
CA ASP A 40 12.24 -12.71 -0.40
C ASP A 40 13.32 -11.60 -0.34
N MET A 41 12.95 -10.41 0.13
CA MET A 41 13.85 -9.30 0.39
C MET A 41 14.60 -9.39 1.73
N GLY A 42 14.33 -10.43 2.54
CA GLY A 42 15.03 -10.73 3.78
C GLY A 42 14.28 -10.31 5.06
N LEU A 43 12.96 -10.07 5.01
CA LEU A 43 12.16 -9.95 6.23
C LEU A 43 12.13 -11.30 6.93
N MET A 44 12.38 -11.30 8.24
CA MET A 44 12.35 -12.53 9.03
C MET A 44 10.95 -12.82 9.56
N SER A 45 10.67 -14.12 9.76
CA SER A 45 9.41 -14.53 10.40
C SER A 45 9.32 -13.94 11.81
N GLY A 46 8.20 -13.32 12.12
CA GLY A 46 7.98 -12.65 13.40
C GLY A 46 8.35 -11.16 13.43
N ASP A 47 9.02 -10.64 12.40
CA ASP A 47 9.28 -9.21 12.29
C ASP A 47 8.02 -8.45 11.88
N ALA A 48 7.94 -7.18 12.32
CA ALA A 48 6.90 -6.26 11.86
C ALA A 48 7.34 -5.59 10.55
N PRO A 49 6.66 -5.89 9.41
CA PRO A 49 7.01 -5.30 8.11
C PRO A 49 7.04 -3.77 8.12
N GLU A 50 6.18 -3.17 8.93
CA GLU A 50 6.00 -1.72 9.04
C GLU A 50 7.26 -1.00 9.55
N LEU A 51 8.10 -1.68 10.33
CA LEU A 51 9.38 -1.12 10.78
C LEU A 51 10.34 -0.87 9.63
N TRP A 52 10.18 -1.55 8.51
CA TRP A 52 10.98 -1.34 7.32
C TRP A 52 10.70 -0.01 6.62
N ASN A 53 9.54 0.60 6.87
CA ASN A 53 9.27 1.96 6.37
C ASN A 53 10.30 2.97 6.87
N GLU A 54 10.81 2.76 8.10
CA GLU A 54 11.84 3.61 8.72
C GLU A 54 13.26 3.04 8.50
N LYS A 55 13.41 1.71 8.61
CA LYS A 55 14.72 1.06 8.65
C LYS A 55 15.30 0.75 7.27
N TYR A 56 14.44 0.44 6.30
CA TYR A 56 14.82 0.06 4.94
C TYR A 56 13.82 0.66 3.92
N PRO A 57 13.64 2.00 3.92
CA PRO A 57 12.65 2.66 3.05
C PRO A 57 12.86 2.38 1.56
N GLU A 58 14.12 2.17 1.16
CA GLU A 58 14.49 1.81 -0.22
C GLU A 58 13.94 0.43 -0.65
N LYS A 59 13.82 -0.51 0.29
CA LYS A 59 13.23 -1.84 0.01
C LYS A 59 11.72 -1.72 -0.17
N ILE A 60 11.06 -0.89 0.64
CA ILE A 60 9.62 -0.64 0.51
C ILE A 60 9.35 0.13 -0.79
N ALA A 61 10.16 1.14 -1.10
CA ALA A 61 10.04 1.86 -2.37
C ALA A 61 10.22 0.93 -3.58
N LYS A 62 11.22 0.02 -3.52
CA LYS A 62 11.43 -0.99 -4.57
C LYS A 62 10.22 -1.92 -4.72
N LEU A 63 9.66 -2.42 -3.62
CA LEU A 63 8.46 -3.27 -3.63
C LEU A 63 7.31 -2.57 -4.36
N HIS A 64 7.03 -1.32 -4.01
CA HIS A 64 5.97 -0.53 -4.64
C HIS A 64 6.28 -0.24 -6.11
N LYS A 65 7.53 0.09 -6.43
CA LYS A 65 7.95 0.33 -7.81
C LYS A 65 7.78 -0.92 -8.67
N ASP A 66 8.24 -2.08 -8.21
CA ASP A 66 8.10 -3.35 -8.93
C ASP A 66 6.60 -3.68 -9.18
N THR A 67 5.73 -3.37 -8.22
CA THR A 67 4.27 -3.53 -8.33
C THR A 67 3.67 -2.61 -9.41
N VAL A 68 4.09 -1.34 -9.42
CA VAL A 68 3.65 -0.35 -10.42
C VAL A 68 4.15 -0.73 -11.82
N ASP A 69 5.41 -1.13 -11.93
CA ASP A 69 6.04 -1.57 -13.20
C ASP A 69 5.36 -2.84 -13.75
N ALA A 70 4.87 -3.72 -12.87
CA ALA A 70 4.10 -4.91 -13.24
C ALA A 70 2.68 -4.59 -13.74
N GLY A 71 2.24 -3.33 -13.68
CA GLY A 71 0.97 -2.88 -14.23
C GLY A 71 -0.15 -2.64 -13.23
N SER A 72 0.09 -2.73 -11.92
CA SER A 72 -0.96 -2.49 -10.92
C SER A 72 -1.50 -1.06 -10.99
N ASP A 73 -2.81 -0.91 -11.09
CA ASP A 73 -3.52 0.39 -11.07
C ASP A 73 -3.65 0.94 -9.65
N ILE A 74 -3.68 0.05 -8.67
CA ILE A 74 -3.80 0.37 -7.25
C ILE A 74 -2.78 -0.46 -6.48
N PHE A 75 -2.10 0.13 -5.51
CA PHE A 75 -1.29 -0.61 -4.55
C PHE A 75 -1.46 -0.08 -3.14
N LEU A 76 -1.18 -0.95 -2.16
CA LEU A 76 -1.41 -0.71 -0.75
C LEU A 76 -0.14 -0.18 -0.07
N THR A 77 -0.33 0.73 0.89
CA THR A 77 0.77 1.15 1.78
C THR A 77 1.22 -0.01 2.67
N ASN A 78 2.51 -0.05 3.05
CA ASN A 78 3.03 -1.01 4.01
C ASN A 78 2.68 -0.58 5.45
N SER A 79 1.40 -0.57 5.79
CA SER A 79 0.88 -0.03 7.06
C SER A 79 -0.21 -0.88 7.73
N PHE A 80 -0.44 -2.12 7.26
CA PHE A 80 -1.49 -2.99 7.81
C PHE A 80 -1.38 -3.17 9.33
N GLY A 81 -0.18 -3.42 9.84
CA GLY A 81 0.11 -3.55 11.27
C GLY A 81 0.54 -2.26 11.95
N SER A 82 0.47 -1.10 11.28
CA SER A 82 0.84 0.21 11.86
C SER A 82 -0.19 0.74 12.87
N ASN A 83 -0.65 -0.09 13.76
CA ASN A 83 -1.47 0.33 14.91
C ASN A 83 -0.73 0.09 16.24
N ALA A 84 -1.11 0.85 17.27
CA ALA A 84 -0.40 0.84 18.55
C ALA A 84 -0.41 -0.54 19.22
N LEU A 85 -1.49 -1.30 19.11
CA LEU A 85 -1.62 -2.61 19.74
C LEU A 85 -0.71 -3.66 19.09
N ARG A 86 -0.68 -3.74 17.78
CA ARG A 86 0.20 -4.66 17.06
C ARG A 86 1.67 -4.30 17.22
N LEU A 87 2.01 -3.03 17.05
CA LEU A 87 3.39 -2.57 17.20
C LEU A 87 3.91 -2.69 18.65
N LYS A 88 3.02 -2.70 19.65
CA LYS A 88 3.38 -2.96 21.04
C LYS A 88 3.99 -4.35 21.23
N LEU A 89 3.59 -5.35 20.43
CA LEU A 89 4.16 -6.69 20.46
C LEU A 89 5.66 -6.68 20.13
N HIS A 90 6.12 -5.65 19.44
CA HIS A 90 7.52 -5.44 19.05
C HIS A 90 8.17 -4.29 19.83
N ASN A 91 7.52 -3.77 20.87
CA ASN A 91 7.95 -2.61 21.68
C ASN A 91 7.98 -1.26 20.92
N PHE A 92 7.18 -1.12 19.84
CA PHE A 92 7.11 0.09 19.00
C PHE A 92 5.70 0.71 18.94
N GLY A 93 4.85 0.47 19.93
CA GLY A 93 3.46 0.96 19.92
C GLY A 93 3.33 2.49 19.76
N ASN A 94 4.33 3.26 20.23
CA ASN A 94 4.38 4.71 20.08
C ASN A 94 4.75 5.20 18.67
N LYS A 95 5.14 4.31 17.75
CA LYS A 95 5.53 4.65 16.39
C LYS A 95 4.40 4.52 15.37
N ALA A 96 3.19 4.11 15.75
CA ALA A 96 2.09 3.83 14.83
C ALA A 96 1.84 4.98 13.83
N PHE A 97 1.67 6.20 14.32
CA PHE A 97 1.47 7.38 13.48
C PHE A 97 2.66 7.63 12.54
N LYS A 98 3.88 7.60 13.08
CA LYS A 98 5.11 7.84 12.30
C LYS A 98 5.26 6.83 11.16
N LEU A 99 5.10 5.53 11.45
CA LEU A 99 5.26 4.46 10.47
C LEU A 99 4.17 4.51 9.39
N SER A 100 2.91 4.80 9.78
CA SER A 100 1.82 5.00 8.80
C SER A 100 2.10 6.19 7.89
N LYS A 101 2.58 7.31 8.45
CA LYS A 101 2.93 8.50 7.67
C LYS A 101 4.03 8.20 6.66
N ILE A 102 5.16 7.63 7.10
CA ILE A 102 6.28 7.29 6.22
C ILE A 102 5.83 6.32 5.11
N SER A 103 5.03 5.31 5.46
CA SER A 103 4.47 4.37 4.47
C SER A 103 3.66 5.07 3.38
N ALA A 104 2.82 6.02 3.76
CA ALA A 104 2.01 6.79 2.83
C ALA A 104 2.89 7.71 1.94
N GLU A 105 3.92 8.33 2.51
CA GLU A 105 4.87 9.18 1.79
C GLU A 105 5.64 8.37 0.75
N ILE A 106 6.23 7.22 1.12
CA ILE A 106 6.94 6.33 0.18
C ILE A 106 6.01 5.91 -0.97
N ALA A 107 4.81 5.45 -0.64
CA ALA A 107 3.85 5.00 -1.64
C ALA A 107 3.42 6.14 -2.57
N ARG A 108 3.19 7.35 -2.02
CA ARG A 108 2.81 8.51 -2.82
C ARG A 108 3.91 8.94 -3.77
N ASP A 109 5.16 8.97 -3.30
CA ASP A 109 6.31 9.30 -4.14
C ASP A 109 6.41 8.35 -5.34
N ILE A 110 6.30 7.04 -5.13
CA ILE A 110 6.33 6.05 -6.23
C ILE A 110 5.19 6.27 -7.22
N ALA A 111 3.98 6.54 -6.74
CA ALA A 111 2.84 6.77 -7.62
C ALA A 111 2.96 8.09 -8.41
N ASP A 112 3.55 9.14 -7.81
CA ASP A 112 3.73 10.44 -8.45
C ASP A 112 4.84 10.43 -9.51
N TYR A 113 5.85 9.56 -9.37
CA TYR A 113 6.91 9.35 -10.38
C TYR A 113 6.50 8.40 -11.52
N SER A 114 5.30 7.81 -11.47
CA SER A 114 4.81 6.93 -12.54
C SER A 114 4.34 7.72 -13.76
N ASP A 115 4.65 7.24 -14.96
CA ASP A 115 4.18 7.82 -16.24
C ASP A 115 2.67 7.67 -16.45
N ARG A 116 1.99 6.89 -15.62
CA ARG A 116 0.54 6.65 -15.67
C ARG A 116 -0.12 6.97 -14.33
N THR A 117 -1.44 7.15 -14.35
CA THR A 117 -2.19 7.34 -13.10
C THR A 117 -2.24 6.03 -12.31
N VAL A 118 -1.65 6.04 -11.13
CA VAL A 118 -1.67 4.93 -10.16
C VAL A 118 -2.25 5.45 -8.85
N PHE A 119 -3.06 4.63 -8.20
CA PHE A 119 -3.71 4.98 -6.95
C PHE A 119 -3.02 4.29 -5.76
N VAL A 120 -2.87 5.04 -4.68
CA VAL A 120 -2.38 4.52 -3.40
C VAL A 120 -3.57 4.31 -2.48
N ALA A 121 -3.70 3.11 -1.93
CA ALA A 121 -4.69 2.76 -0.93
C ALA A 121 -4.02 2.55 0.44
N GLY A 122 -4.55 3.18 1.47
CA GLY A 122 -4.09 2.97 2.84
C GLY A 122 -4.47 1.56 3.33
N SER A 123 -3.49 0.76 3.73
CA SER A 123 -3.72 -0.54 4.34
C SER A 123 -3.95 -0.38 5.83
N VAL A 124 -5.13 -0.79 6.31
CA VAL A 124 -5.53 -0.66 7.72
C VAL A 124 -5.91 -2.03 8.26
N GLY A 125 -5.18 -2.47 9.25
CA GLY A 125 -5.45 -3.73 9.95
C GLY A 125 -6.19 -3.53 11.28
N PRO A 126 -6.62 -4.65 11.90
CA PRO A 126 -7.31 -4.67 13.18
C PRO A 126 -6.41 -4.28 14.35
#